data_15ffff14920734f6da59f75634610d4a
#
_entry.id   15ffff14920734f6da59f75634610d4a
#
_cell.length_a   1.000
_cell.length_b   1.000
_cell.length_c   1.000
_cell.angle_alpha   90.00
_cell.angle_beta   90.00
_cell.angle_gamma   90.00
#
_symmetry.space_group_name_H-M   'P 1'
#
loop_
_entity.id
_entity.type
_entity.pdbx_description
1 polymer ?
#
loop_
_entity_poly.entity_id
_entity_poly.type
_entity_poly.pdbx_seq_one_letter_code
_entity_poly.pdbx_strand_id
1 'polypeptide(L)'
;PMLDRLEYRAQLIEQALASAGFTPKGESAERAGFTPKGQSAERAKGHGTEHWVAVAGRGGMLPPMECGTYLVDDVMVAELKAARRGEHASNLGAVLALRFAQSAGANAYIVDPVTADEWQPCARLSGSPLVERTYIGHSLNTKAVARRYARQVGRSYAALRLIVIHMGSGITVSAHREGRMIDSNSIEEGPFGPDRTGSLPVRALIKLCGTMSPGELDRRVFGDGGLFAYLGTRDLMEVERRMDIGDREAAAVFDAMIYQIGKEAGAMAAVLEGKVDAVLVTGGMAHSDRVVARLRGYVDWIAPVKVYPGEDELRALADGVFRVLDGEEEARRMKTGI
;
A
#
# COMPACT_ATOMS: atom_id res chain seq x y z
N PRO A 1 -5.79 8.82 -20.94
CA PRO A 1 -4.45 8.38 -20.52
C PRO A 1 -4.07 8.99 -19.18
N MET A 2 -3.25 8.28 -18.39
CA MET A 2 -2.83 8.69 -17.06
C MET A 2 -2.11 10.06 -17.07
N LEU A 3 -1.23 10.27 -18.02
CA LEU A 3 -0.46 11.52 -18.13
C LEU A 3 -1.31 12.75 -18.41
N ASP A 4 -2.47 12.61 -19.06
CA ASP A 4 -3.38 13.73 -19.32
C ASP A 4 -3.92 14.36 -18.03
N ARG A 5 -3.89 13.61 -16.92
CA ARG A 5 -4.32 14.09 -15.60
C ARG A 5 -3.18 14.75 -14.79
N LEU A 6 -1.95 14.74 -15.30
CA LEU A 6 -0.80 15.25 -14.56
C LEU A 6 -0.94 16.76 -14.28
N GLU A 7 -1.21 17.56 -15.29
CA GLU A 7 -1.35 19.01 -15.16
C GLU A 7 -2.54 19.40 -14.28
N TYR A 8 -3.68 18.72 -14.47
CA TYR A 8 -4.86 18.94 -13.62
C TYR A 8 -4.55 18.68 -12.14
N ARG A 9 -3.86 17.57 -11.83
CA ARG A 9 -3.48 17.24 -10.45
C ARG A 9 -2.44 18.20 -9.89
N ALA A 10 -1.48 18.64 -10.70
CA ALA A 10 -0.51 19.64 -10.29
C ALA A 10 -1.21 20.96 -9.91
N GLN A 11 -2.14 21.44 -10.72
CA GLN A 11 -2.91 22.64 -10.45
C GLN A 11 -3.73 22.53 -9.16
N LEU A 12 -4.36 21.38 -8.89
CA LEU A 12 -5.10 21.16 -7.64
C LEU A 12 -4.18 21.22 -6.41
N ILE A 13 -2.97 20.64 -6.50
CA ILE A 13 -1.99 20.70 -5.42
C ILE A 13 -1.52 22.14 -5.22
N GLU A 14 -1.19 22.87 -6.28
CA GLU A 14 -0.78 24.29 -6.22
C GLU A 14 -1.87 25.15 -5.57
N GLN A 15 -3.14 24.97 -5.93
CA GLN A 15 -4.28 25.66 -5.33
C GLN A 15 -4.43 25.33 -3.84
N ALA A 16 -4.31 24.05 -3.48
CA ALA A 16 -4.39 23.62 -2.08
C ALA A 16 -3.26 24.20 -1.24
N LEU A 17 -2.03 24.21 -1.76
CA LEU A 17 -0.86 24.79 -1.11
C LEU A 17 -1.05 26.31 -0.92
N ALA A 18 -1.45 27.02 -1.98
CA ALA A 18 -1.70 28.47 -1.92
C ALA A 18 -2.81 28.81 -0.91
N SER A 19 -3.90 28.02 -0.88
CA SER A 19 -5.00 28.19 0.08
C SER A 19 -4.56 27.94 1.52
N ALA A 20 -3.56 27.09 1.74
CA ALA A 20 -2.96 26.81 3.03
C ALA A 20 -1.82 27.79 3.40
N GLY A 21 -1.54 28.78 2.53
CA GLY A 21 -0.48 29.78 2.76
C GLY A 21 0.93 29.31 2.41
N PHE A 22 1.04 28.15 1.72
CA PHE A 22 2.34 27.60 1.30
C PHE A 22 2.65 27.99 -0.15
N THR A 23 3.72 28.71 -0.36
CA THR A 23 4.30 28.93 -1.71
C THR A 23 5.70 28.38 -1.75
N PRO A 24 6.02 27.42 -2.67
CA PRO A 24 7.38 26.95 -2.83
C PRO A 24 8.23 28.11 -3.37
N LYS A 25 9.15 28.63 -2.56
CA LYS A 25 10.18 29.59 -3.02
C LYS A 25 11.48 28.87 -3.14
N GLY A 26 11.93 28.61 -4.39
CA GLY A 26 13.27 28.17 -4.68
C GLY A 26 14.24 29.35 -4.52
N GLU A 27 15.17 29.28 -3.59
CA GLU A 27 16.47 29.93 -3.73
C GLU A 27 17.40 28.97 -4.47
N SER A 28 18.19 29.52 -5.42
CA SER A 28 19.11 28.75 -6.25
C SER A 28 20.03 27.84 -5.41
N ALA A 29 20.20 26.61 -5.89
CA ALA A 29 20.83 25.45 -5.24
C ALA A 29 22.30 25.60 -4.80
N GLU A 30 22.84 26.79 -4.68
CA GLU A 30 24.27 27.00 -4.38
C GLU A 30 24.61 27.19 -2.89
N ARG A 31 23.64 27.16 -1.96
CA ARG A 31 23.90 27.48 -0.54
C ARG A 31 23.39 26.50 0.52
N ALA A 32 23.09 25.27 0.21
CA ALA A 32 22.75 24.29 1.25
C ALA A 32 23.90 23.30 1.47
N GLY A 33 24.96 23.75 2.12
CA GLY A 33 25.91 22.86 2.80
C GLY A 33 25.21 22.20 4.00
N PHE A 34 24.62 21.02 3.79
CA PHE A 34 23.96 20.27 4.83
C PHE A 34 24.98 19.51 5.66
N THR A 35 25.15 19.91 6.92
CA THR A 35 25.84 19.12 7.96
C THR A 35 24.79 18.54 8.91
N PRO A 36 24.66 17.20 9.04
CA PRO A 36 23.72 16.60 9.97
C PRO A 36 24.31 16.61 11.39
N LYS A 37 23.81 17.47 12.27
CA LYS A 37 23.94 17.29 13.73
C LYS A 37 22.76 17.97 14.43
N GLY A 38 21.97 17.12 15.07
CA GLY A 38 21.11 17.28 16.23
C GLY A 38 20.66 18.70 16.59
N GLN A 39 19.42 19.06 16.22
CA GLN A 39 18.64 20.04 16.98
C GLN A 39 17.19 19.59 17.04
N SER A 40 16.68 19.46 18.26
CA SER A 40 15.27 19.29 18.60
C SER A 40 14.44 20.40 17.98
N ALA A 41 13.34 20.01 17.29
CA ALA A 41 12.42 20.97 16.67
C ALA A 41 11.65 21.75 17.73
N GLU A 42 12.13 22.92 18.12
CA GLU A 42 11.31 23.97 18.71
C GLU A 42 10.45 24.58 17.60
N ARG A 43 9.14 24.51 17.78
CA ARG A 43 8.16 25.18 16.92
C ARG A 43 8.37 26.68 16.96
N ALA A 44 9.04 27.26 15.99
CA ALA A 44 9.07 28.69 15.76
C ALA A 44 7.71 29.15 15.21
N LYS A 45 6.97 29.88 16.02
CA LYS A 45 5.88 30.78 15.57
C LYS A 45 6.54 32.00 14.95
N GLY A 46 6.62 32.06 13.63
CA GLY A 46 7.11 33.22 12.92
C GLY A 46 6.73 33.13 11.44
N HIS A 47 6.21 34.19 10.85
CA HIS A 47 5.94 34.35 9.42
C HIS A 47 7.30 34.46 8.68
N GLY A 48 8.01 33.33 8.59
CA GLY A 48 9.24 33.17 7.81
C GLY A 48 8.97 32.39 6.55
N THR A 49 9.72 32.62 5.50
CA THR A 49 9.73 31.80 4.29
C THR A 49 10.02 30.35 4.66
N GLU A 50 8.98 29.49 4.61
CA GLU A 50 9.14 28.07 4.92
C GLU A 50 9.95 27.42 3.80
N HIS A 51 11.08 26.79 4.14
CA HIS A 51 11.88 26.00 3.23
C HIS A 51 11.43 24.55 3.28
N TRP A 52 11.06 24.00 2.13
CA TRP A 52 10.78 22.58 2.03
C TRP A 52 12.09 21.79 2.05
N VAL A 53 12.20 20.84 2.95
CA VAL A 53 13.38 19.96 3.04
C VAL A 53 13.23 18.71 2.18
N ALA A 54 12.00 18.29 1.92
CA ALA A 54 11.70 17.12 1.11
C ALA A 54 10.26 17.14 0.60
N VAL A 55 10.00 16.44 -0.49
CA VAL A 55 8.65 16.16 -1.01
C VAL A 55 8.50 14.65 -1.14
N ALA A 56 7.44 14.09 -0.57
CA ALA A 56 7.13 12.67 -0.66
C ALA A 56 5.95 12.42 -1.60
N GLY A 57 6.08 11.43 -2.48
CA GLY A 57 5.00 10.94 -3.34
C GLY A 57 4.82 9.43 -3.22
N ARG A 58 3.68 8.93 -3.70
CA ARG A 58 3.52 7.48 -3.87
C ARG A 58 4.41 6.98 -5.00
N GLY A 59 5.01 5.81 -4.81
CA GLY A 59 5.63 5.06 -5.89
C GLY A 59 4.56 4.35 -6.73
N GLY A 60 4.77 4.30 -8.05
CA GLY A 60 3.86 3.65 -8.99
C GLY A 60 4.26 2.22 -9.34
N MET A 61 3.87 1.81 -10.55
CA MET A 61 4.18 0.50 -11.14
C MET A 61 5.63 0.47 -11.62
N LEU A 62 6.55 0.45 -10.65
CA LEU A 62 8.00 0.34 -10.87
C LEU A 62 8.42 -1.13 -11.04
N PRO A 63 9.65 -1.40 -11.52
CA PRO A 63 10.25 -2.72 -11.40
C PRO A 63 10.21 -3.23 -9.94
N PRO A 64 10.16 -4.55 -9.71
CA PRO A 64 10.26 -5.10 -8.36
C PRO A 64 11.52 -4.57 -7.65
N MET A 65 11.33 -4.07 -6.44
CA MET A 65 12.40 -3.49 -5.61
C MET A 65 12.13 -3.76 -4.15
N GLU A 66 13.14 -3.73 -3.30
CA GLU A 66 12.93 -3.86 -1.85
C GLU A 66 12.12 -2.69 -1.28
N CYS A 67 11.44 -2.90 -0.15
CA CYS A 67 10.84 -1.81 0.61
C CYS A 67 11.90 -0.81 1.08
N GLY A 68 11.52 0.45 1.25
CA GLY A 68 12.40 1.52 1.71
C GLY A 68 12.03 2.87 1.10
N THR A 69 12.82 3.88 1.45
CA THR A 69 12.68 5.24 0.94
C THR A 69 13.64 5.44 -0.24
N TYR A 70 13.11 5.81 -1.39
CA TYR A 70 13.87 5.98 -2.62
C TYR A 70 13.90 7.44 -3.05
N LEU A 71 15.07 7.92 -3.43
CA LEU A 71 15.21 9.20 -4.11
C LEU A 71 14.59 9.11 -5.51
N VAL A 72 13.75 10.07 -5.85
CA VAL A 72 13.15 10.17 -7.18
C VAL A 72 14.13 10.92 -8.08
N ASP A 73 14.46 10.30 -9.20
CA ASP A 73 15.31 10.86 -10.24
C ASP A 73 14.65 10.75 -11.62
N ASP A 74 15.31 11.30 -12.64
CA ASP A 74 14.78 11.30 -14.02
C ASP A 74 14.61 9.89 -14.58
N VAL A 75 15.42 8.92 -14.14
CA VAL A 75 15.33 7.52 -14.57
C VAL A 75 14.04 6.90 -14.06
N MET A 76 13.72 7.09 -12.78
CA MET A 76 12.47 6.62 -12.19
C MET A 76 11.26 7.28 -12.85
N VAL A 77 11.32 8.59 -13.10
CA VAL A 77 10.24 9.33 -13.77
C VAL A 77 10.03 8.83 -15.20
N ALA A 78 11.12 8.57 -15.94
CA ALA A 78 11.03 8.02 -17.30
C ALA A 78 10.36 6.64 -17.32
N GLU A 79 10.71 5.76 -16.37
CA GLU A 79 10.08 4.42 -16.25
C GLU A 79 8.58 4.52 -15.94
N LEU A 80 8.19 5.39 -15.01
CA LEU A 80 6.78 5.59 -14.65
C LEU A 80 5.96 6.22 -15.78
N LYS A 81 6.55 7.14 -16.55
CA LYS A 81 5.90 7.75 -17.73
C LYS A 81 5.76 6.76 -18.87
N ALA A 82 6.73 5.88 -19.07
CA ALA A 82 6.68 4.83 -20.08
C ALA A 82 5.59 3.78 -19.78
N ALA A 83 5.16 3.65 -18.51
CA ALA A 83 4.08 2.79 -18.04
C ALA A 83 4.19 1.32 -18.54
N ARG A 84 5.42 0.81 -18.70
CA ARG A 84 5.66 -0.53 -19.26
C ARG A 84 5.01 -1.66 -18.45
N ARG A 85 4.74 -1.41 -17.15
CA ARG A 85 4.10 -2.34 -16.21
C ARG A 85 2.63 -2.00 -15.93
N GLY A 86 2.06 -1.10 -16.72
CA GLY A 86 0.68 -0.65 -16.64
C GLY A 86 0.52 0.79 -16.18
N GLU A 87 -0.59 1.38 -16.63
CA GLU A 87 -1.02 2.70 -16.19
C GLU A 87 -1.74 2.59 -14.84
N HIS A 88 -1.22 3.27 -13.83
CA HIS A 88 -1.83 3.36 -12.52
C HIS A 88 -1.76 4.80 -11.99
N ALA A 89 -2.79 5.23 -11.25
CA ALA A 89 -2.84 6.59 -10.72
C ALA A 89 -1.64 6.94 -9.81
N SER A 90 -1.06 5.96 -9.14
CA SER A 90 0.13 6.13 -8.29
C SER A 90 1.40 6.43 -9.10
N ASN A 91 1.47 6.14 -10.41
CA ASN A 91 2.61 6.50 -11.25
C ASN A 91 2.86 8.02 -11.27
N LEU A 92 1.80 8.81 -11.08
CA LEU A 92 1.91 10.27 -11.03
C LEU A 92 2.55 10.78 -9.73
N GLY A 93 2.54 10.00 -8.66
CA GLY A 93 3.02 10.43 -7.35
C GLY A 93 4.48 10.85 -7.35
N ALA A 94 5.37 10.03 -7.89
CA ALA A 94 6.80 10.36 -8.01
C ALA A 94 7.04 11.53 -8.98
N VAL A 95 6.30 11.58 -10.10
CA VAL A 95 6.42 12.66 -11.11
C VAL A 95 6.04 14.01 -10.50
N LEU A 96 4.94 14.05 -9.75
CA LEU A 96 4.51 15.27 -9.04
C LEU A 96 5.50 15.62 -7.92
N ALA A 97 5.97 14.64 -7.14
CA ALA A 97 6.94 14.88 -6.09
C ALA A 97 8.22 15.51 -6.62
N LEU A 98 8.76 15.02 -7.75
CA LEU A 98 9.94 15.60 -8.37
C LEU A 98 9.69 17.03 -8.85
N ARG A 99 8.56 17.29 -9.53
CA ARG A 99 8.18 18.63 -10.01
C ARG A 99 8.15 19.65 -8.86
N PHE A 100 7.47 19.33 -7.76
CA PHE A 100 7.35 20.23 -6.61
C PHE A 100 8.68 20.37 -5.84
N ALA A 101 9.44 19.30 -5.72
CA ALA A 101 10.75 19.35 -5.07
C ALA A 101 11.73 20.26 -5.86
N GLN A 102 11.77 20.15 -7.18
CA GLN A 102 12.60 21.01 -8.03
C GLN A 102 12.24 22.50 -7.88
N SER A 103 10.95 22.83 -7.81
CA SER A 103 10.51 24.22 -7.61
C SER A 103 10.86 24.78 -6.24
N ALA A 104 11.10 23.92 -5.26
CA ALA A 104 11.42 24.28 -3.87
C ALA A 104 12.91 24.11 -3.52
N GLY A 105 13.75 23.63 -4.45
CA GLY A 105 15.14 23.30 -4.16
C GLY A 105 15.32 22.13 -3.18
N ALA A 106 14.34 21.23 -3.10
CA ALA A 106 14.29 20.10 -2.17
C ALA A 106 14.52 18.76 -2.89
N ASN A 107 14.68 17.69 -2.12
CA ASN A 107 14.70 16.33 -2.64
C ASN A 107 13.29 15.73 -2.73
N ALA A 108 13.07 14.90 -3.76
CA ALA A 108 11.84 14.12 -3.94
C ALA A 108 12.06 12.66 -3.54
N TYR A 109 11.07 12.07 -2.87
CA TYR A 109 11.13 10.70 -2.41
C TYR A 109 9.84 9.94 -2.71
N ILE A 110 9.96 8.61 -2.86
CA ILE A 110 8.86 7.66 -2.72
C ILE A 110 9.18 6.69 -1.58
N VAL A 111 8.15 6.12 -0.98
CA VAL A 111 8.30 5.20 0.16
C VAL A 111 7.49 3.93 -0.10
N ASP A 112 8.12 2.78 0.11
CA ASP A 112 7.51 1.44 0.04
C ASP A 112 6.52 1.33 -1.15
N PRO A 113 6.97 1.40 -2.43
CA PRO A 113 6.08 1.44 -3.59
C PRO A 113 5.19 0.18 -3.68
N VAL A 114 4.10 0.25 -4.43
CA VAL A 114 3.12 -0.85 -4.56
C VAL A 114 3.70 -2.15 -5.12
N THR A 115 4.83 -2.06 -5.81
CA THR A 115 5.61 -3.16 -6.35
C THR A 115 6.83 -3.52 -5.48
N ALA A 116 6.85 -3.01 -4.23
CA ALA A 116 7.94 -3.32 -3.30
C ALA A 116 7.88 -4.78 -2.89
N ASP A 117 8.88 -5.55 -3.29
CA ASP A 117 8.92 -7.00 -3.19
C ASP A 117 10.09 -7.47 -2.33
N GLU A 118 9.76 -8.03 -1.18
CA GLU A 118 10.70 -8.62 -0.23
C GLU A 118 10.44 -10.12 0.00
N TRP A 119 9.63 -10.74 -0.86
CA TRP A 119 9.23 -12.13 -0.72
C TRP A 119 10.45 -13.06 -0.69
N GLN A 120 10.36 -14.07 0.15
CA GLN A 120 11.34 -15.14 0.19
C GLN A 120 11.28 -15.96 -1.13
N PRO A 121 12.38 -16.58 -1.57
CA PRO A 121 12.43 -17.24 -2.88
C PRO A 121 11.35 -18.30 -3.10
N CYS A 122 11.01 -19.11 -2.08
CA CYS A 122 9.96 -20.12 -2.19
C CYS A 122 8.55 -19.55 -2.35
N ALA A 123 8.30 -18.30 -1.91
CA ALA A 123 7.01 -17.63 -2.08
C ALA A 123 6.75 -17.21 -3.54
N ARG A 124 7.79 -17.13 -4.38
CA ARG A 124 7.69 -16.73 -5.80
C ARG A 124 7.30 -17.87 -6.72
N LEU A 125 7.60 -19.09 -6.33
CA LEU A 125 7.34 -20.25 -7.17
C LEU A 125 5.85 -20.57 -7.19
N SER A 126 5.26 -20.52 -8.38
CA SER A 126 3.94 -21.13 -8.64
C SER A 126 4.09 -22.62 -8.94
N GLY A 127 3.00 -23.31 -9.22
CA GLY A 127 3.04 -24.69 -9.71
C GLY A 127 3.47 -24.84 -11.19
N SER A 128 3.87 -23.74 -11.85
CA SER A 128 4.27 -23.74 -13.27
C SER A 128 5.50 -22.85 -13.50
N PRO A 129 6.53 -23.34 -14.22
CA PRO A 129 7.67 -22.51 -14.58
C PRO A 129 7.35 -21.40 -15.59
N LEU A 130 6.15 -21.40 -16.17
CA LEU A 130 5.69 -20.37 -17.09
C LEU A 130 5.05 -19.16 -16.38
N VAL A 131 4.78 -19.29 -15.08
CA VAL A 131 4.08 -18.27 -14.27
C VAL A 131 4.80 -18.13 -12.94
N GLU A 132 5.45 -17.01 -12.74
CA GLU A 132 6.00 -16.62 -11.44
C GLU A 132 4.95 -15.81 -10.67
N ARG A 133 4.86 -16.03 -9.35
CA ARG A 133 4.08 -15.15 -8.48
C ARG A 133 4.82 -13.83 -8.30
N THR A 134 4.12 -12.74 -8.51
CA THR A 134 4.66 -11.38 -8.36
C THR A 134 3.82 -10.59 -7.36
N TYR A 135 4.46 -9.69 -6.63
CA TYR A 135 3.78 -8.88 -5.64
C TYR A 135 3.35 -7.53 -6.19
N ILE A 136 2.07 -7.23 -6.03
CA ILE A 136 1.49 -5.89 -6.12
C ILE A 136 0.49 -5.76 -4.97
N GLY A 137 0.66 -4.75 -4.11
CA GLY A 137 -0.21 -4.61 -2.95
C GLY A 137 0.05 -3.37 -2.10
N HIS A 138 -0.38 -3.43 -0.83
CA HIS A 138 -0.40 -2.28 0.08
C HIS A 138 0.85 -2.18 0.96
N SER A 139 2.07 -2.28 0.37
CA SER A 139 3.35 -2.28 1.09
C SER A 139 3.50 -1.11 2.04
N LEU A 140 3.21 0.12 1.58
CA LEU A 140 3.32 1.34 2.37
C LEU A 140 2.51 1.24 3.68
N ASN A 141 1.24 0.88 3.58
CA ASN A 141 0.36 0.80 4.75
C ASN A 141 0.76 -0.37 5.67
N THR A 142 0.98 -1.57 5.12
CA THR A 142 1.30 -2.76 5.94
C THR A 142 2.60 -2.58 6.71
N LYS A 143 3.64 -2.01 6.09
CA LYS A 143 4.92 -1.72 6.75
C LYS A 143 4.79 -0.56 7.75
N ALA A 144 4.02 0.48 7.46
CA ALA A 144 3.78 1.58 8.40
C ALA A 144 3.10 1.09 9.67
N VAL A 145 2.06 0.25 9.54
CA VAL A 145 1.34 -0.34 10.69
C VAL A 145 2.25 -1.27 11.48
N ALA A 146 3.05 -2.11 10.83
CA ALA A 146 4.02 -2.99 11.48
C ALA A 146 5.06 -2.19 12.29
N ARG A 147 5.62 -1.13 11.71
CA ARG A 147 6.56 -0.22 12.40
C ARG A 147 5.88 0.53 13.56
N ARG A 148 4.62 0.96 13.38
CA ARG A 148 3.83 1.61 14.43
C ARG A 148 3.62 0.68 15.62
N TYR A 149 3.23 -0.56 15.38
CA TYR A 149 3.08 -1.56 16.44
C TYR A 149 4.40 -1.84 17.15
N ALA A 150 5.50 -2.00 16.41
CA ALA A 150 6.84 -2.20 16.98
C ALA A 150 7.24 -1.08 17.96
N ARG A 151 7.03 0.20 17.57
CA ARG A 151 7.25 1.35 18.45
C ARG A 151 6.38 1.30 19.71
N GLN A 152 5.10 0.93 19.57
CA GLN A 152 4.17 0.84 20.71
C GLN A 152 4.55 -0.22 21.75
N VAL A 153 5.14 -1.32 21.29
CA VAL A 153 5.56 -2.40 22.20
C VAL A 153 7.04 -2.30 22.62
N GLY A 154 7.74 -1.23 22.21
CA GLY A 154 9.14 -0.99 22.54
C GLY A 154 10.11 -2.03 21.98
N ARG A 155 9.77 -2.67 20.85
CA ARG A 155 10.61 -3.67 20.18
C ARG A 155 10.99 -3.20 18.77
N SER A 156 12.17 -3.63 18.30
CA SER A 156 12.53 -3.44 16.90
C SER A 156 11.55 -4.19 15.99
N TYR A 157 11.15 -3.59 14.86
CA TYR A 157 10.32 -4.25 13.85
C TYR A 157 11.00 -5.54 13.34
N ALA A 158 12.32 -5.55 13.22
CA ALA A 158 13.08 -6.73 12.83
C ALA A 158 13.03 -7.88 13.86
N ALA A 159 12.72 -7.60 15.12
CA ALA A 159 12.58 -8.60 16.17
C ALA A 159 11.17 -9.18 16.30
N LEU A 160 10.23 -8.78 15.42
CA LEU A 160 8.83 -9.18 15.46
C LEU A 160 8.46 -10.08 14.25
N ARG A 161 7.54 -11.00 14.52
CA ARG A 161 6.85 -11.82 13.51
C ARG A 161 5.39 -11.42 13.50
N LEU A 162 4.94 -10.78 12.45
CA LEU A 162 3.63 -10.17 12.38
C LEU A 162 2.85 -10.68 11.17
N ILE A 163 1.55 -10.82 11.35
CA ILE A 163 0.61 -10.90 10.23
C ILE A 163 -0.06 -9.55 10.14
N VAL A 164 -0.05 -8.93 8.96
CA VAL A 164 -0.76 -7.66 8.73
C VAL A 164 -1.87 -7.90 7.71
N ILE A 165 -3.10 -7.59 8.11
CA ILE A 165 -4.31 -7.70 7.31
C ILE A 165 -4.79 -6.30 6.96
N HIS A 166 -4.54 -5.88 5.73
CA HIS A 166 -5.05 -4.63 5.18
C HIS A 166 -6.36 -4.91 4.44
N MET A 167 -7.42 -4.22 4.81
CA MET A 167 -8.76 -4.36 4.25
C MET A 167 -9.28 -3.01 3.76
N GLY A 168 -9.05 -2.71 2.49
CA GLY A 168 -9.55 -1.55 1.76
C GLY A 168 -10.43 -1.98 0.58
N SER A 169 -10.37 -1.27 -0.55
CA SER A 169 -10.96 -1.74 -1.82
C SER A 169 -10.30 -3.04 -2.30
N GLY A 170 -9.01 -3.22 -1.98
CA GLY A 170 -8.29 -4.48 -2.12
C GLY A 170 -7.90 -5.04 -0.76
N ILE A 171 -7.70 -6.37 -0.70
CA ILE A 171 -7.30 -7.07 0.50
C ILE A 171 -5.85 -7.52 0.36
N THR A 172 -5.01 -7.22 1.36
CA THR A 172 -3.64 -7.74 1.45
C THR A 172 -3.45 -8.35 2.83
N VAL A 173 -3.11 -9.63 2.87
CA VAL A 173 -2.72 -10.36 4.08
C VAL A 173 -1.26 -10.74 3.93
N SER A 174 -0.40 -10.26 4.80
CA SER A 174 1.05 -10.37 4.67
C SER A 174 1.72 -10.92 5.92
N ALA A 175 2.77 -11.72 5.72
CA ALA A 175 3.64 -12.24 6.76
C ALA A 175 4.92 -11.41 6.84
N HIS A 176 5.24 -10.90 8.03
CA HIS A 176 6.41 -10.08 8.28
C HIS A 176 7.36 -10.77 9.24
N ARG A 177 8.63 -10.85 8.86
CA ARG A 177 9.73 -11.41 9.66
C ARG A 177 11.02 -10.64 9.37
N GLU A 178 11.83 -10.40 10.41
CA GLU A 178 13.13 -9.72 10.27
C GLU A 178 13.04 -8.34 9.60
N GLY A 179 11.95 -7.60 9.86
CA GLY A 179 11.71 -6.29 9.26
C GLY A 179 11.27 -6.32 7.78
N ARG A 180 11.03 -7.50 7.21
CA ARG A 180 10.68 -7.74 5.80
C ARG A 180 9.29 -8.34 5.68
N MET A 181 8.60 -8.03 4.59
CA MET A 181 7.37 -8.70 4.17
C MET A 181 7.76 -9.92 3.32
N ILE A 182 7.83 -11.10 3.97
CA ILE A 182 8.41 -12.31 3.38
C ILE A 182 7.45 -13.11 2.50
N ASP A 183 6.15 -12.88 2.63
CA ASP A 183 5.08 -13.44 1.80
C ASP A 183 3.80 -12.65 1.96
N SER A 184 2.92 -12.68 0.98
CA SER A 184 1.55 -12.16 1.04
C SER A 184 0.74 -12.65 -0.16
N ASN A 185 -0.58 -12.42 -0.17
CA ASN A 185 -1.31 -12.43 -1.42
C ASN A 185 -0.99 -11.16 -2.23
N SER A 186 -0.95 -11.32 -3.54
CA SER A 186 -0.94 -10.22 -4.52
C SER A 186 -2.36 -9.76 -4.82
N ILE A 187 -2.51 -8.69 -5.61
CA ILE A 187 -3.84 -8.25 -6.10
C ILE A 187 -4.55 -9.30 -6.94
N GLU A 188 -3.81 -10.27 -7.49
CA GLU A 188 -4.29 -11.36 -8.36
C GLU A 188 -4.70 -12.62 -7.58
N GLU A 189 -4.46 -12.64 -6.27
CA GLU A 189 -4.60 -13.82 -5.42
C GLU A 189 -5.34 -13.48 -4.11
N GLY A 190 -5.55 -14.52 -3.30
CA GLY A 190 -6.09 -14.38 -1.94
C GLY A 190 -7.59 -14.16 -1.89
N PRO A 191 -8.09 -13.50 -0.84
CA PRO A 191 -9.51 -13.30 -0.62
C PRO A 191 -10.09 -12.28 -1.59
N PHE A 192 -11.37 -12.46 -1.95
CA PHE A 192 -12.08 -11.41 -2.66
C PHE A 192 -12.35 -10.19 -1.74
N GLY A 193 -12.44 -9.04 -2.36
CA GLY A 193 -12.70 -7.77 -1.69
C GLY A 193 -13.96 -7.07 -2.21
N PRO A 194 -14.11 -5.77 -1.99
CA PRO A 194 -15.23 -4.99 -2.49
C PRO A 194 -15.42 -5.03 -4.02
N ASP A 195 -14.34 -5.01 -4.80
CA ASP A 195 -14.39 -4.90 -6.27
C ASP A 195 -13.47 -5.89 -7.01
N ARG A 196 -12.84 -6.85 -6.31
CA ARG A 196 -11.92 -7.84 -6.87
C ARG A 196 -12.34 -9.24 -6.49
N THR A 197 -12.17 -10.17 -7.42
CA THR A 197 -12.56 -11.58 -7.19
C THR A 197 -11.62 -12.32 -6.26
N GLY A 198 -10.38 -11.86 -6.06
CA GLY A 198 -9.36 -12.70 -5.46
C GLY A 198 -9.10 -13.96 -6.31
N SER A 199 -8.64 -15.02 -5.66
CA SER A 199 -8.35 -16.29 -6.33
C SER A 199 -9.60 -16.94 -6.93
N LEU A 200 -9.53 -17.29 -8.20
CA LEU A 200 -10.59 -18.02 -8.90
C LEU A 200 -10.18 -19.46 -9.19
N PRO A 201 -11.13 -20.41 -9.26
CA PRO A 201 -10.84 -21.77 -9.73
C PRO A 201 -10.31 -21.76 -11.17
N VAL A 202 -9.06 -22.19 -11.37
CA VAL A 202 -8.33 -22.09 -12.64
C VAL A 202 -9.11 -22.67 -13.83
N ARG A 203 -9.73 -23.85 -13.68
CA ARG A 203 -10.52 -24.45 -14.78
C ARG A 203 -11.74 -23.63 -15.17
N ALA A 204 -12.37 -22.95 -14.21
CA ALA A 204 -13.50 -22.07 -14.49
C ALA A 204 -13.01 -20.84 -15.24
N LEU A 205 -11.89 -20.24 -14.82
CA LEU A 205 -11.27 -19.10 -15.48
C LEU A 205 -10.91 -19.42 -16.93
N ILE A 206 -10.27 -20.59 -17.21
CA ILE A 206 -9.95 -21.06 -18.58
C ILE A 206 -11.23 -21.12 -19.45
N LYS A 207 -12.35 -21.60 -18.90
CA LYS A 207 -13.64 -21.63 -19.64
C LYS A 207 -14.13 -20.22 -19.96
N LEU A 208 -14.03 -19.28 -19.03
CA LEU A 208 -14.41 -17.88 -19.25
C LEU A 208 -13.55 -17.22 -20.34
N CYS A 209 -12.24 -17.52 -20.42
CA CYS A 209 -11.37 -17.05 -21.51
C CYS A 209 -11.86 -17.46 -22.91
N GLY A 210 -12.62 -18.55 -23.02
CA GLY A 210 -13.23 -18.98 -24.30
C GLY A 210 -14.53 -18.25 -24.65
N THR A 211 -15.11 -17.48 -23.74
CA THR A 211 -16.42 -16.84 -23.91
C THR A 211 -16.41 -15.33 -23.75
N MET A 212 -15.35 -14.78 -23.17
CA MET A 212 -15.17 -13.35 -22.89
C MET A 212 -13.88 -12.84 -23.51
N SER A 213 -13.87 -11.56 -23.90
CA SER A 213 -12.62 -10.91 -24.30
C SER A 213 -11.69 -10.69 -23.09
N PRO A 214 -10.36 -10.63 -23.31
CA PRO A 214 -9.42 -10.38 -22.21
C PRO A 214 -9.77 -9.10 -21.42
N GLY A 215 -10.12 -8.01 -22.08
CA GLY A 215 -10.47 -6.75 -21.40
C GLY A 215 -11.79 -6.81 -20.62
N GLU A 216 -12.77 -7.61 -21.06
CA GLU A 216 -13.99 -7.85 -20.29
C GLU A 216 -13.69 -8.70 -19.05
N LEU A 217 -12.87 -9.74 -19.21
CA LEU A 217 -12.48 -10.61 -18.12
C LEU A 217 -11.66 -9.84 -17.07
N ASP A 218 -10.69 -9.03 -17.51
CA ASP A 218 -9.89 -8.17 -16.64
C ASP A 218 -10.78 -7.26 -15.80
N ARG A 219 -11.74 -6.56 -16.41
CA ARG A 219 -12.67 -5.70 -15.68
C ARG A 219 -13.50 -6.49 -14.64
N ARG A 220 -13.95 -7.71 -14.96
CA ARG A 220 -14.71 -8.55 -14.03
C ARG A 220 -13.87 -9.05 -12.86
N VAL A 221 -12.57 -9.19 -13.06
CA VAL A 221 -11.64 -9.62 -12.00
C VAL A 221 -11.21 -8.44 -11.14
N PHE A 222 -10.88 -7.29 -11.75
CA PHE A 222 -10.23 -6.15 -11.09
C PHE A 222 -11.09 -4.87 -10.99
N GLY A 223 -12.39 -4.95 -11.04
CA GLY A 223 -13.23 -3.76 -10.91
C GLY A 223 -14.68 -4.07 -10.62
N ASP A 224 -15.19 -5.11 -11.26
CA ASP A 224 -16.58 -5.52 -11.15
C ASP A 224 -16.69 -6.90 -10.44
N GLY A 225 -15.66 -7.29 -9.68
CA GLY A 225 -15.63 -8.51 -8.88
C GLY A 225 -16.11 -8.32 -7.44
N GLY A 226 -15.90 -9.33 -6.62
CA GLY A 226 -16.09 -9.26 -5.16
C GLY A 226 -17.53 -8.93 -4.73
N LEU A 227 -17.67 -8.09 -3.71
CA LEU A 227 -18.99 -7.64 -3.21
C LEU A 227 -19.83 -7.04 -4.36
N PHE A 228 -19.20 -6.26 -5.24
CA PHE A 228 -19.90 -5.62 -6.34
C PHE A 228 -20.53 -6.63 -7.32
N ALA A 229 -19.84 -7.71 -7.63
CA ALA A 229 -20.35 -8.75 -8.52
C ALA A 229 -21.59 -9.44 -7.98
N TYR A 230 -21.69 -9.65 -6.67
CA TYR A 230 -22.82 -10.31 -6.02
C TYR A 230 -23.92 -9.34 -5.62
N LEU A 231 -23.56 -8.16 -5.11
CA LEU A 231 -24.49 -7.30 -4.40
C LEU A 231 -24.74 -5.96 -5.12
N GLY A 232 -24.02 -5.67 -6.21
CA GLY A 232 -24.13 -4.42 -6.94
C GLY A 232 -23.55 -3.19 -6.21
N THR A 233 -22.87 -3.40 -5.08
CA THR A 233 -22.26 -2.32 -4.29
C THR A 233 -20.86 -2.69 -3.84
N ARG A 234 -19.97 -1.68 -3.77
CA ARG A 234 -18.62 -1.76 -3.17
C ARG A 234 -18.61 -1.20 -1.75
N ASP A 235 -19.72 -0.58 -1.33
CA ASP A 235 -19.83 0.08 -0.04
C ASP A 235 -20.20 -0.93 1.04
N LEU A 236 -19.26 -1.18 1.94
CA LEU A 236 -19.47 -2.08 3.07
C LEU A 236 -20.59 -1.60 4.00
N MET A 237 -20.75 -0.29 4.20
CA MET A 237 -21.82 0.26 5.02
C MET A 237 -23.19 -0.09 4.46
N GLU A 238 -23.34 -0.04 3.13
CA GLU A 238 -24.56 -0.48 2.46
C GLU A 238 -24.79 -1.99 2.62
N VAL A 239 -23.74 -2.80 2.53
CA VAL A 239 -23.83 -4.26 2.79
C VAL A 239 -24.31 -4.51 4.21
N GLU A 240 -23.74 -3.86 5.22
CA GLU A 240 -24.13 -3.99 6.62
C GLU A 240 -25.58 -3.54 6.87
N ARG A 241 -26.00 -2.43 6.25
CA ARG A 241 -27.38 -1.95 6.31
C ARG A 241 -28.37 -2.99 5.74
N ARG A 242 -28.01 -3.64 4.62
CA ARG A 242 -28.82 -4.72 4.03
C ARG A 242 -28.91 -5.93 4.97
N MET A 243 -27.80 -6.27 5.63
CA MET A 243 -27.81 -7.33 6.64
C MET A 243 -28.76 -7.01 7.80
N ASP A 244 -28.79 -5.77 8.27
CA ASP A 244 -29.64 -5.33 9.39
C ASP A 244 -31.14 -5.44 9.08
N ILE A 245 -31.52 -5.30 7.83
CA ILE A 245 -32.91 -5.50 7.38
C ILE A 245 -33.20 -6.94 6.92
N GLY A 246 -32.28 -7.88 7.18
CA GLY A 246 -32.49 -9.31 6.98
C GLY A 246 -32.14 -9.83 5.57
N ASP A 247 -31.34 -9.11 4.78
CA ASP A 247 -30.86 -9.58 3.49
C ASP A 247 -29.87 -10.74 3.67
N ARG A 248 -30.34 -11.95 3.37
CA ARG A 248 -29.56 -13.19 3.54
C ARG A 248 -28.40 -13.30 2.54
N GLU A 249 -28.57 -12.76 1.33
CA GLU A 249 -27.51 -12.78 0.33
C GLU A 249 -26.36 -11.88 0.75
N ALA A 250 -26.67 -10.64 1.20
CA ALA A 250 -25.66 -9.73 1.73
C ALA A 250 -24.89 -10.35 2.89
N ALA A 251 -25.58 -11.01 3.82
CA ALA A 251 -24.97 -11.71 4.96
C ALA A 251 -24.03 -12.86 4.50
N ALA A 252 -24.48 -13.67 3.55
CA ALA A 252 -23.70 -14.81 3.05
C ALA A 252 -22.43 -14.36 2.32
N VAL A 253 -22.54 -13.32 1.49
CA VAL A 253 -21.38 -12.78 0.74
C VAL A 253 -20.38 -12.08 1.68
N PHE A 254 -20.90 -11.32 2.65
CA PHE A 254 -20.06 -10.71 3.70
C PHE A 254 -19.30 -11.79 4.49
N ASP A 255 -19.99 -12.81 4.99
CA ASP A 255 -19.38 -13.91 5.74
C ASP A 255 -18.33 -14.66 4.90
N ALA A 256 -18.59 -14.88 3.62
CA ALA A 256 -17.65 -15.54 2.71
C ALA A 256 -16.37 -14.71 2.52
N MET A 257 -16.48 -13.38 2.40
CA MET A 257 -15.33 -12.48 2.31
C MET A 257 -14.47 -12.58 3.57
N ILE A 258 -15.06 -12.41 4.75
CA ILE A 258 -14.32 -12.47 6.02
C ILE A 258 -13.72 -13.87 6.26
N TYR A 259 -14.44 -14.94 5.90
CA TYR A 259 -13.92 -16.30 5.95
C TYR A 259 -12.66 -16.47 5.10
N GLN A 260 -12.64 -15.94 3.88
CA GLN A 260 -11.45 -16.03 3.02
C GLN A 260 -10.28 -15.21 3.58
N ILE A 261 -10.54 -14.03 4.15
CA ILE A 261 -9.50 -13.25 4.83
C ILE A 261 -8.91 -14.05 6.02
N GLY A 262 -9.75 -14.69 6.81
CA GLY A 262 -9.32 -15.55 7.91
C GLY A 262 -8.48 -16.75 7.46
N LYS A 263 -8.85 -17.38 6.34
CA LYS A 263 -8.05 -18.47 5.74
C LYS A 263 -6.68 -17.99 5.31
N GLU A 264 -6.60 -16.82 4.68
CA GLU A 264 -5.33 -16.26 4.24
C GLU A 264 -4.44 -15.91 5.42
N ALA A 265 -5.01 -15.38 6.51
CA ALA A 265 -4.28 -15.17 7.76
C ALA A 265 -3.72 -16.49 8.34
N GLY A 266 -4.48 -17.57 8.26
CA GLY A 266 -4.01 -18.91 8.63
C GLY A 266 -2.85 -19.40 7.75
N ALA A 267 -2.89 -19.13 6.45
CA ALA A 267 -1.79 -19.43 5.53
C ALA A 267 -0.52 -18.63 5.92
N MET A 268 -0.65 -17.33 6.22
CA MET A 268 0.47 -16.50 6.68
C MET A 268 1.00 -16.95 8.05
N ALA A 269 0.15 -17.51 8.93
CA ALA A 269 0.61 -18.12 10.18
C ALA A 269 1.51 -19.35 9.93
N ALA A 270 1.19 -20.15 8.90
CA ALA A 270 2.04 -21.27 8.49
C ALA A 270 3.38 -20.78 7.90
N VAL A 271 3.39 -19.70 7.11
CA VAL A 271 4.62 -19.05 6.60
C VAL A 271 5.54 -18.61 7.75
N LEU A 272 4.96 -18.18 8.88
CA LEU A 272 5.68 -17.80 10.10
C LEU A 272 5.94 -18.98 11.05
N GLU A 273 5.69 -20.23 10.63
CA GLU A 273 5.90 -21.45 11.42
C GLU A 273 5.10 -21.46 12.74
N GLY A 274 3.95 -20.83 12.77
CA GLY A 274 3.11 -20.66 13.95
C GLY A 274 3.68 -19.71 15.02
N LYS A 275 4.80 -19.06 14.74
CA LYS A 275 5.46 -18.13 15.68
C LYS A 275 5.05 -16.69 15.32
N VAL A 276 3.90 -16.26 15.80
CA VAL A 276 3.31 -14.95 15.50
C VAL A 276 3.24 -14.11 16.77
N ASP A 277 3.84 -12.92 16.79
CA ASP A 277 3.76 -11.99 17.93
C ASP A 277 2.42 -11.25 17.98
N ALA A 278 1.86 -10.87 16.82
CA ALA A 278 0.56 -10.23 16.72
C ALA A 278 -0.03 -10.33 15.30
N VAL A 279 -1.37 -10.26 15.24
CA VAL A 279 -2.14 -10.02 14.01
C VAL A 279 -2.58 -8.56 14.02
N LEU A 280 -2.18 -7.79 13.02
CA LEU A 280 -2.49 -6.37 12.88
C LEU A 280 -3.55 -6.19 11.80
N VAL A 281 -4.66 -5.54 12.14
CA VAL A 281 -5.79 -5.30 11.24
C VAL A 281 -5.86 -3.82 10.90
N THR A 282 -5.90 -3.47 9.60
CA THR A 282 -5.88 -2.08 9.12
C THR A 282 -6.71 -1.92 7.85
N GLY A 283 -6.74 -0.71 7.29
CA GLY A 283 -7.54 -0.34 6.13
C GLY A 283 -8.90 0.22 6.50
N GLY A 284 -9.64 0.71 5.51
CA GLY A 284 -10.94 1.37 5.71
C GLY A 284 -12.00 0.46 6.35
N MET A 285 -12.03 -0.82 5.98
CA MET A 285 -12.98 -1.78 6.54
C MET A 285 -12.73 -2.10 8.02
N ALA A 286 -11.53 -1.80 8.55
CA ALA A 286 -11.22 -1.98 9.96
C ALA A 286 -11.93 -0.97 10.90
N HIS A 287 -12.65 0.03 10.34
CA HIS A 287 -13.56 0.89 11.10
C HIS A 287 -14.87 0.18 11.50
N SER A 288 -15.23 -0.92 10.81
CA SER A 288 -16.42 -1.69 11.14
C SER A 288 -16.15 -2.66 12.30
N ASP A 289 -16.82 -2.44 13.42
CA ASP A 289 -16.78 -3.37 14.56
C ASP A 289 -17.29 -4.76 14.16
N ARG A 290 -18.26 -4.84 13.24
CA ARG A 290 -18.81 -6.10 12.73
C ARG A 290 -17.76 -6.90 11.96
N VAL A 291 -17.01 -6.24 11.06
CA VAL A 291 -15.88 -6.87 10.34
C VAL A 291 -14.83 -7.37 11.32
N VAL A 292 -14.41 -6.52 12.25
CA VAL A 292 -13.38 -6.85 13.24
C VAL A 292 -13.83 -8.02 14.12
N ALA A 293 -15.05 -7.96 14.66
CA ALA A 293 -15.60 -9.03 15.51
C ALA A 293 -15.70 -10.36 14.76
N ARG A 294 -16.18 -10.33 13.50
CA ARG A 294 -16.32 -11.52 12.68
C ARG A 294 -14.96 -12.12 12.31
N LEU A 295 -13.99 -11.28 11.95
CA LEU A 295 -12.62 -11.69 11.63
C LEU A 295 -11.91 -12.30 12.83
N ARG A 296 -12.08 -11.73 14.04
CA ARG A 296 -11.51 -12.27 15.27
C ARG A 296 -11.90 -13.74 15.50
N GLY A 297 -13.13 -14.13 15.16
CA GLY A 297 -13.57 -15.52 15.23
C GLY A 297 -12.71 -16.50 14.41
N TYR A 298 -11.98 -15.98 13.40
CA TYR A 298 -11.09 -16.79 12.57
C TYR A 298 -9.61 -16.66 12.93
N VAL A 299 -9.19 -15.57 13.60
CA VAL A 299 -7.76 -15.28 13.75
C VAL A 299 -7.26 -15.15 15.20
N ASP A 300 -8.15 -15.04 16.21
CA ASP A 300 -7.74 -14.85 17.62
C ASP A 300 -6.92 -16.04 18.17
N TRP A 301 -7.04 -17.22 17.55
CA TRP A 301 -6.23 -18.38 17.89
C TRP A 301 -4.77 -18.28 17.45
N ILE A 302 -4.46 -17.39 16.47
CA ILE A 302 -3.11 -17.24 15.91
C ILE A 302 -2.22 -16.45 16.89
N ALA A 303 -2.66 -15.26 17.28
CA ALA A 303 -1.93 -14.35 18.17
C ALA A 303 -2.84 -13.17 18.57
N PRO A 304 -2.43 -12.33 19.55
CA PRO A 304 -3.18 -11.12 19.92
C PRO A 304 -3.50 -10.23 18.73
N VAL A 305 -4.79 -9.91 18.53
CA VAL A 305 -5.25 -9.03 17.44
C VAL A 305 -5.20 -7.57 17.88
N LYS A 306 -4.55 -6.72 17.08
CA LYS A 306 -4.48 -5.26 17.24
C LYS A 306 -5.09 -4.57 16.02
N VAL A 307 -5.94 -3.58 16.24
CA VAL A 307 -6.69 -2.91 15.18
C VAL A 307 -6.19 -1.47 15.03
N TYR A 308 -5.89 -1.10 13.79
CA TYR A 308 -5.44 0.21 13.35
C TYR A 308 -6.31 0.67 12.18
N PRO A 309 -7.52 1.19 12.44
CA PRO A 309 -8.46 1.53 11.38
C PRO A 309 -7.91 2.62 10.45
N GLY A 310 -8.28 2.53 9.18
CA GLY A 310 -7.93 3.52 8.17
C GLY A 310 -6.57 3.30 7.53
N GLU A 311 -6.22 4.23 6.66
CA GLU A 311 -4.97 4.31 5.92
C GLU A 311 -4.37 5.69 6.13
N ASP A 312 -3.32 5.79 6.95
CA ASP A 312 -2.62 7.05 7.17
C ASP A 312 -1.45 7.18 6.18
N GLU A 313 -1.77 7.14 4.87
CA GLU A 313 -0.77 7.12 3.81
C GLU A 313 0.15 8.34 3.81
N LEU A 314 -0.42 9.54 4.01
CA LEU A 314 0.38 10.76 4.05
C LEU A 314 1.40 10.71 5.19
N ARG A 315 0.98 10.20 6.35
CA ARG A 315 1.88 10.01 7.47
C ARG A 315 2.91 8.92 7.20
N ALA A 316 2.52 7.83 6.58
CA ALA A 316 3.44 6.75 6.23
C ALA A 316 4.53 7.22 5.26
N LEU A 317 4.18 8.06 4.29
CA LEU A 317 5.13 8.71 3.38
C LEU A 317 6.06 9.66 4.15
N ALA A 318 5.52 10.50 5.02
CA ALA A 318 6.30 11.43 5.84
C ALA A 318 7.24 10.68 6.78
N ASP A 319 6.76 9.67 7.51
CA ASP A 319 7.57 8.85 8.42
C ASP A 319 8.73 8.17 7.64
N GLY A 320 8.53 7.76 6.38
CA GLY A 320 9.59 7.22 5.52
C GLY A 320 10.68 8.24 5.25
N VAL A 321 10.30 9.44 4.86
CA VAL A 321 11.25 10.52 4.60
C VAL A 321 11.96 10.97 5.88
N PHE A 322 11.25 11.06 7.01
CA PHE A 322 11.88 11.40 8.29
C PHE A 322 12.95 10.40 8.69
N ARG A 323 12.75 9.08 8.47
CA ARG A 323 13.82 8.09 8.75
C ARG A 323 15.09 8.38 7.96
N VAL A 324 14.97 8.88 6.74
CA VAL A 324 16.14 9.29 5.93
C VAL A 324 16.75 10.57 6.46
N LEU A 325 15.94 11.58 6.78
CA LEU A 325 16.43 12.87 7.27
C LEU A 325 17.09 12.74 8.65
N ASP A 326 16.57 11.84 9.49
CA ASP A 326 17.10 11.56 10.84
C ASP A 326 18.29 10.58 10.83
N GLY A 327 18.64 10.02 9.65
CA GLY A 327 19.76 9.08 9.50
C GLY A 327 19.47 7.66 9.99
N GLU A 328 18.22 7.31 10.22
CA GLU A 328 17.79 5.96 10.60
C GLU A 328 17.74 5.00 9.38
N GLU A 329 17.60 5.55 8.19
CA GLU A 329 17.54 4.82 6.91
C GLU A 329 18.33 5.56 5.85
N GLU A 330 19.06 4.84 5.00
CA GLU A 330 19.70 5.44 3.82
C GLU A 330 18.70 5.54 2.66
N ALA A 331 18.67 6.71 2.00
CA ALA A 331 17.89 6.87 0.77
C ALA A 331 18.45 5.98 -0.33
N ARG A 332 17.57 5.15 -0.88
CA ARG A 332 17.92 4.22 -1.97
C ARG A 332 17.76 4.91 -3.33
N ARG A 333 18.34 4.30 -4.36
CA ARG A 333 18.09 4.66 -5.77
C ARG A 333 17.57 3.46 -6.54
N MET A 334 16.71 3.71 -7.51
CA MET A 334 16.25 2.66 -8.41
C MET A 334 17.46 2.15 -9.23
N LYS A 335 17.66 0.83 -9.25
CA LYS A 335 18.70 0.22 -10.08
C LYS A 335 18.25 0.23 -11.55
N THR A 336 19.12 0.67 -12.44
CA THR A 336 18.91 0.59 -13.89
C THR A 336 19.32 -0.79 -14.38
N GLY A 337 18.48 -1.45 -15.18
CA GLY A 337 18.86 -2.66 -15.90
C GLY A 337 18.47 -3.99 -15.23
N ILE A 338 17.20 -4.11 -14.83
CA ILE A 338 16.55 -5.42 -14.59
C ILE A 338 15.46 -5.63 -15.64
#